data_36459c4273e8cfa9c54db8465bcf92cb
#
_entry.id   36459c4273e8cfa9c54db8465bcf92cb
#
_cell.length_a   1.000
_cell.length_b   1.000
_cell.length_c   1.000
_cell.angle_alpha   90.00
_cell.angle_beta   90.00
_cell.angle_gamma   90.00
#
_symmetry.space_group_name_H-M   'P 1'
#
loop_
_entity.id
_entity.type
_entity.pdbx_description
1 polymer ?
#
loop_
_entity_poly.entity_id
_entity_poly.type
_entity_poly.pdbx_seq_one_letter_code
_entity_poly.pdbx_strand_id
1 'polypeptide(L)'
;MTLKCQPKASHFIDGEYIEDTDGKIIECIYPATGEKIAELHSATPKIVEMALKSAKLAQRSWSKLSGTDRGRILRKASDIIRERNRELSILETYDTGKPLQETLYVDATSGADALEYFGGLAGSITGEHIPLGDDWAYTKRIPIGLCVGIGAWNYPTQIACWKGAPALACGNSMVFKPSEMTPLCALKVAEILLEAGAPKGIFNVIQGYGDVGAALVSDNRVGKVSLTGSAETGKKVYASAASGMKHVTMELGGKSPLIIFDDADVENAIGGAMLANMYSTGQVCSNGTRVFVQSGIKEVFLKRFAERAAKIKIGDPMDEETQFGPMVSERQRSIVLDYIQKGKAEGAKLIFGGNIIEGDGWFIEPTVFSEVTDEMTIAKEEIFGPVMSVFEFVDEHEVITRANNTDLGLAGGVFTKDIQRAHRVVDELEAGTCFINSYNDAPVEVPFGGVKDSGVGRENSKAAIEHFSQLKTVYVRMGNVDSPY
;
A
#
# COMPACT_ATOMS: atom_id res chain seq x y z
N MET A 1 -12.99 -9.44 31.06
CA MET A 1 -13.25 -8.10 30.43
C MET A 1 -13.28 -8.31 28.94
N THR A 2 -14.26 -7.77 28.23
CA THR A 2 -14.27 -7.80 26.76
C THR A 2 -13.23 -6.82 26.26
N LEU A 3 -12.32 -7.27 25.39
CA LEU A 3 -11.30 -6.42 24.79
C LEU A 3 -11.96 -5.39 23.85
N LYS A 4 -11.40 -4.19 23.75
CA LYS A 4 -12.04 -3.00 23.14
C LYS A 4 -12.42 -3.17 21.66
N CYS A 5 -11.57 -3.87 20.90
CA CYS A 5 -11.73 -4.07 19.45
C CYS A 5 -11.87 -5.55 19.08
N GLN A 6 -12.25 -6.42 20.01
CA GLN A 6 -12.38 -7.86 19.79
C GLN A 6 -13.41 -8.15 18.69
N PRO A 7 -13.05 -8.75 17.54
CA PRO A 7 -14.00 -9.20 16.55
C PRO A 7 -14.74 -10.48 17.03
N LYS A 8 -15.79 -10.86 16.30
CA LYS A 8 -16.59 -12.06 16.60
C LYS A 8 -15.77 -13.35 16.53
N ALA A 9 -14.78 -13.40 15.63
CA ALA A 9 -13.81 -14.49 15.50
C ALA A 9 -12.62 -14.02 14.65
N SER A 10 -11.59 -14.86 14.58
CA SER A 10 -10.30 -14.51 13.94
C SER A 10 -10.36 -14.43 12.42
N HIS A 11 -11.22 -15.20 11.77
CA HIS A 11 -11.30 -15.31 10.32
C HIS A 11 -12.69 -14.97 9.81
N PHE A 12 -12.79 -14.51 8.53
CA PHE A 12 -14.05 -14.34 7.83
C PHE A 12 -14.03 -15.17 6.55
N ILE A 13 -14.77 -16.29 6.54
CA ILE A 13 -14.74 -17.26 5.44
C ILE A 13 -16.19 -17.67 5.09
N ASP A 14 -16.48 -17.70 3.79
CA ASP A 14 -17.80 -18.10 3.28
C ASP A 14 -18.97 -17.26 3.85
N GLY A 15 -18.69 -15.98 4.12
CA GLY A 15 -19.66 -15.05 4.67
C GLY A 15 -19.93 -15.19 6.16
N GLU A 16 -19.08 -15.90 6.89
CA GLU A 16 -19.24 -16.17 8.32
C GLU A 16 -17.92 -15.95 9.08
N TYR A 17 -18.03 -15.52 10.32
CA TYR A 17 -16.90 -15.48 11.26
C TYR A 17 -16.58 -16.89 11.73
N ILE A 18 -15.31 -17.29 11.59
CA ILE A 18 -14.81 -18.62 11.93
C ILE A 18 -13.67 -18.47 12.94
N GLU A 19 -13.71 -19.26 14.02
CA GLU A 19 -12.63 -19.36 14.99
C GLU A 19 -11.96 -20.73 14.93
N ASP A 20 -10.64 -20.74 15.08
CA ASP A 20 -9.85 -21.95 15.24
C ASP A 20 -8.72 -21.69 16.26
N THR A 21 -8.97 -22.06 17.48
CA THR A 21 -8.06 -21.83 18.62
C THR A 21 -6.80 -22.69 18.61
N ASP A 22 -6.67 -23.62 17.65
CA ASP A 22 -5.44 -24.40 17.44
C ASP A 22 -4.33 -23.57 16.78
N GLY A 23 -4.69 -22.39 16.23
CA GLY A 23 -3.75 -21.44 15.65
C GLY A 23 -2.90 -20.71 16.69
N LYS A 24 -1.73 -20.20 16.27
CA LYS A 24 -0.90 -19.34 17.13
C LYS A 24 -1.65 -18.05 17.46
N ILE A 25 -1.53 -17.60 18.71
CA ILE A 25 -2.13 -16.32 19.16
C ILE A 25 -1.49 -15.15 18.43
N ILE A 26 -2.33 -14.20 18.01
CA ILE A 26 -1.98 -12.88 17.49
C ILE A 26 -2.57 -11.85 18.45
N GLU A 27 -1.72 -11.17 19.18
CA GLU A 27 -2.14 -10.08 20.08
C GLU A 27 -2.21 -8.77 19.30
N CYS A 28 -3.36 -8.11 19.31
CA CYS A 28 -3.54 -6.78 18.76
C CYS A 28 -3.35 -5.77 19.87
N ILE A 29 -2.37 -4.89 19.70
CA ILE A 29 -1.97 -3.92 20.71
C ILE A 29 -2.25 -2.51 20.20
N TYR A 30 -2.85 -1.67 21.02
CA TYR A 30 -2.98 -0.25 20.70
C TYR A 30 -1.63 0.45 20.84
N PRO A 31 -1.04 0.97 19.74
CA PRO A 31 0.32 1.50 19.76
C PRO A 31 0.53 2.70 20.68
N ALA A 32 -0.53 3.45 20.98
CA ALA A 32 -0.44 4.65 21.82
C ALA A 32 -0.34 4.35 23.32
N THR A 33 -0.78 3.18 23.77
CA THR A 33 -0.81 2.83 25.20
C THR A 33 -0.14 1.49 25.53
N GLY A 34 0.18 0.67 24.51
CA GLY A 34 0.66 -0.68 24.73
C GLY A 34 -0.41 -1.67 25.23
N GLU A 35 -1.67 -1.25 25.35
CA GLU A 35 -2.76 -2.11 25.81
C GLU A 35 -3.21 -3.10 24.76
N LYS A 36 -3.52 -4.33 25.18
CA LYS A 36 -4.13 -5.34 24.31
C LYS A 36 -5.60 -4.98 24.03
N ILE A 37 -5.95 -4.82 22.75
CA ILE A 37 -7.28 -4.43 22.29
C ILE A 37 -8.06 -5.57 21.64
N ALA A 38 -7.37 -6.62 21.15
CA ALA A 38 -7.97 -7.83 20.64
C ALA A 38 -6.98 -9.00 20.72
N GLU A 39 -7.51 -10.22 20.61
CA GLU A 39 -6.73 -11.45 20.50
C GLU A 39 -7.33 -12.30 19.39
N LEU A 40 -6.51 -12.71 18.45
CA LEU A 40 -6.89 -13.53 17.30
C LEU A 40 -6.01 -14.77 17.22
N HIS A 41 -6.40 -15.72 16.38
CA HIS A 41 -5.60 -16.90 16.09
C HIS A 41 -5.15 -16.90 14.63
N SER A 42 -3.93 -17.34 14.39
CA SER A 42 -3.38 -17.57 13.05
C SER A 42 -4.09 -18.78 12.41
N ALA A 43 -4.31 -18.69 11.10
CA ALA A 43 -4.95 -19.77 10.35
C ALA A 43 -4.15 -21.07 10.43
N THR A 44 -4.84 -22.15 10.79
CA THR A 44 -4.31 -23.51 10.67
C THR A 44 -4.40 -23.99 9.21
N PRO A 45 -3.76 -25.10 8.83
CA PRO A 45 -3.93 -25.70 7.50
C PRO A 45 -5.40 -25.97 7.13
N LYS A 46 -6.24 -26.27 8.12
CA LYS A 46 -7.69 -26.46 7.96
C LYS A 46 -8.38 -25.14 7.54
N ILE A 47 -8.05 -24.04 8.19
CA ILE A 47 -8.59 -22.71 7.87
C ILE A 47 -8.14 -22.26 6.48
N VAL A 48 -6.85 -22.45 6.14
CA VAL A 48 -6.31 -22.17 4.80
C VAL A 48 -7.08 -22.94 3.73
N GLU A 49 -7.29 -24.26 3.94
CA GLU A 49 -8.05 -25.11 3.02
C GLU A 49 -9.50 -24.64 2.85
N MET A 50 -10.17 -24.28 3.96
CA MET A 50 -11.55 -23.77 3.93
C MET A 50 -11.64 -22.48 3.10
N ALA A 51 -10.74 -21.53 3.31
CA ALA A 51 -10.73 -20.25 2.61
C ALA A 51 -10.48 -20.41 1.10
N LEU A 52 -9.48 -21.23 0.73
CA LEU A 52 -9.16 -21.49 -0.66
C LEU A 52 -10.30 -22.24 -1.39
N LYS A 53 -10.91 -23.22 -0.74
CA LYS A 53 -12.05 -23.98 -1.29
C LYS A 53 -13.27 -23.07 -1.49
N SER A 54 -13.64 -22.28 -0.49
CA SER A 54 -14.73 -21.32 -0.55
C SER A 54 -14.52 -20.32 -1.68
N ALA A 55 -13.36 -19.68 -1.73
CA ALA A 55 -13.04 -18.69 -2.78
C ALA A 55 -13.08 -19.30 -4.19
N LYS A 56 -12.57 -20.52 -4.36
CA LYS A 56 -12.61 -21.23 -5.66
C LYS A 56 -14.02 -21.54 -6.13
N LEU A 57 -14.92 -21.88 -5.20
CA LEU A 57 -16.32 -22.16 -5.51
C LEU A 57 -17.07 -20.86 -5.85
N ALA A 58 -16.94 -19.82 -5.02
CA ALA A 58 -17.58 -18.53 -5.21
C ALA A 58 -17.19 -17.87 -6.55
N GLN A 59 -15.93 -17.98 -6.94
CA GLN A 59 -15.40 -17.41 -8.19
C GLN A 59 -16.16 -17.91 -9.42
N ARG A 60 -16.59 -19.16 -9.44
CA ARG A 60 -17.30 -19.77 -10.59
C ARG A 60 -18.64 -19.09 -10.89
N SER A 61 -19.39 -18.70 -9.87
CA SER A 61 -20.65 -17.98 -10.03
C SER A 61 -20.42 -16.49 -10.29
N TRP A 62 -19.46 -15.89 -9.58
CA TRP A 62 -19.09 -14.49 -9.71
C TRP A 62 -18.59 -14.12 -11.11
N SER A 63 -17.75 -14.95 -11.71
CA SER A 63 -17.22 -14.73 -13.06
C SER A 63 -18.29 -14.77 -14.16
N LYS A 64 -19.46 -15.37 -13.89
CA LYS A 64 -20.58 -15.43 -14.82
C LYS A 64 -21.47 -14.21 -14.77
N LEU A 65 -21.39 -13.39 -13.72
CA LEU A 65 -22.12 -12.12 -13.65
C LEU A 65 -21.56 -11.16 -14.69
N SER A 66 -22.44 -10.30 -15.22
CA SER A 66 -21.98 -9.21 -16.07
C SER A 66 -21.04 -8.27 -15.30
N GLY A 67 -20.11 -7.60 -16.00
CA GLY A 67 -19.29 -6.59 -15.37
C GLY A 67 -20.12 -5.50 -14.68
N THR A 68 -21.24 -5.12 -15.29
CA THR A 68 -22.18 -4.13 -14.71
C THR A 68 -22.76 -4.60 -13.38
N ASP A 69 -23.13 -5.88 -13.26
CA ASP A 69 -23.71 -6.40 -12.01
C ASP A 69 -22.65 -6.47 -10.90
N ARG A 70 -21.43 -6.93 -11.22
CA ARG A 70 -20.31 -6.86 -10.29
C ARG A 70 -20.05 -5.43 -9.84
N GLY A 71 -20.04 -4.49 -10.80
CA GLY A 71 -19.84 -3.08 -10.54
C GLY A 71 -20.87 -2.45 -9.63
N ARG A 72 -22.16 -2.84 -9.73
CA ARG A 72 -23.21 -2.38 -8.81
C ARG A 72 -22.94 -2.78 -7.37
N ILE A 73 -22.47 -4.02 -7.15
CA ILE A 73 -22.14 -4.52 -5.81
C ILE A 73 -20.94 -3.76 -5.25
N LEU A 74 -19.87 -3.54 -6.04
CA LEU A 74 -18.70 -2.80 -5.59
C LEU A 74 -19.03 -1.35 -5.21
N ARG A 75 -19.84 -0.65 -6.02
CA ARG A 75 -20.29 0.72 -5.69
C ARG A 75 -21.12 0.76 -4.43
N LYS A 76 -22.04 -0.21 -4.24
CA LYS A 76 -22.80 -0.30 -2.99
C LYS A 76 -21.88 -0.54 -1.77
N ALA A 77 -20.82 -1.34 -1.92
CA ALA A 77 -19.84 -1.51 -0.85
C ALA A 77 -19.09 -0.20 -0.56
N SER A 78 -18.75 0.59 -1.59
CA SER A 78 -18.19 1.92 -1.44
C SER A 78 -19.12 2.85 -0.63
N ASP A 79 -20.41 2.88 -0.97
CA ASP A 79 -21.39 3.69 -0.24
C ASP A 79 -21.43 3.32 1.26
N ILE A 80 -21.48 2.01 1.57
CA ILE A 80 -21.49 1.52 2.96
C ILE A 80 -20.20 1.91 3.69
N ILE A 81 -19.02 1.83 3.05
CA ILE A 81 -17.75 2.27 3.66
C ILE A 81 -17.82 3.77 3.99
N ARG A 82 -18.34 4.62 3.06
CA ARG A 82 -18.48 6.07 3.31
C ARG A 82 -19.42 6.36 4.47
N GLU A 83 -20.57 5.67 4.52
CA GLU A 83 -21.54 5.80 5.62
C GLU A 83 -20.94 5.40 6.96
N ARG A 84 -20.07 4.38 6.98
CA ARG A 84 -19.41 3.85 8.18
C ARG A 84 -17.98 4.38 8.38
N ASN A 85 -17.58 5.43 7.64
CA ASN A 85 -16.21 5.94 7.65
C ASN A 85 -15.69 6.19 9.07
N ARG A 86 -16.45 6.87 9.93
CA ARG A 86 -16.01 7.15 11.31
C ARG A 86 -15.78 5.88 12.13
N GLU A 87 -16.65 4.88 12.02
CA GLU A 87 -16.47 3.57 12.69
C GLU A 87 -15.17 2.89 12.25
N LEU A 88 -14.95 2.84 10.93
CA LEU A 88 -13.78 2.21 10.34
C LEU A 88 -12.49 2.96 10.69
N SER A 89 -12.52 4.29 10.67
CA SER A 89 -11.37 5.13 11.03
C SER A 89 -10.98 4.99 12.49
N ILE A 90 -11.95 4.90 13.41
CA ILE A 90 -11.69 4.62 14.83
C ILE A 90 -11.01 3.25 14.99
N LEU A 91 -11.52 2.22 14.30
CA LEU A 91 -10.90 0.89 14.34
C LEU A 91 -9.47 0.92 13.80
N GLU A 92 -9.25 1.62 12.68
CA GLU A 92 -7.92 1.74 12.07
C GLU A 92 -6.95 2.52 12.96
N THR A 93 -7.40 3.57 13.64
CA THR A 93 -6.60 4.31 14.63
C THR A 93 -6.17 3.38 15.78
N TYR A 94 -7.07 2.54 16.29
CA TYR A 94 -6.71 1.55 17.32
C TYR A 94 -5.74 0.48 16.81
N ASP A 95 -5.94 0.02 15.57
CA ASP A 95 -5.15 -1.07 15.00
C ASP A 95 -3.73 -0.60 14.60
N THR A 96 -3.60 0.65 14.11
CA THR A 96 -2.35 1.17 13.54
C THR A 96 -1.62 2.20 14.40
N GLY A 97 -2.31 2.92 15.27
CA GLY A 97 -1.81 4.08 15.99
C GLY A 97 -1.79 5.38 15.17
N LYS A 98 -2.28 5.40 13.94
CA LYS A 98 -2.40 6.63 13.13
C LYS A 98 -3.38 7.61 13.76
N PRO A 99 -3.14 8.94 13.68
CA PRO A 99 -4.08 9.95 14.13
C PRO A 99 -5.46 9.81 13.49
N LEU A 100 -6.52 9.95 14.27
CA LEU A 100 -7.90 9.86 13.79
C LEU A 100 -8.19 10.87 12.68
N GLN A 101 -7.61 12.08 12.76
CA GLN A 101 -7.72 13.05 11.68
C GLN A 101 -7.13 12.55 10.34
N GLU A 102 -6.12 11.66 10.33
CA GLU A 102 -5.61 11.05 9.10
C GLU A 102 -6.54 9.93 8.62
N THR A 103 -6.92 9.02 9.50
CA THR A 103 -7.73 7.85 9.14
C THR A 103 -9.13 8.23 8.65
N LEU A 104 -9.70 9.34 9.14
CA LEU A 104 -10.98 9.87 8.67
C LEU A 104 -10.95 10.33 7.21
N TYR A 105 -9.80 10.83 6.73
CA TYR A 105 -9.71 11.45 5.41
C TYR A 105 -9.09 10.54 4.34
N VAL A 106 -8.29 9.54 4.73
CA VAL A 106 -7.52 8.76 3.75
C VAL A 106 -7.90 7.30 3.70
N ASP A 107 -7.85 6.57 4.80
CA ASP A 107 -7.83 5.10 4.80
C ASP A 107 -9.10 4.44 4.23
N ALA A 108 -10.20 4.58 4.94
CA ALA A 108 -11.49 4.03 4.50
C ALA A 108 -12.00 4.77 3.25
N THR A 109 -11.75 6.08 3.16
CA THR A 109 -12.13 6.90 2.00
C THR A 109 -11.45 6.42 0.73
N SER A 110 -10.12 6.22 0.74
CA SER A 110 -9.38 5.69 -0.40
C SER A 110 -9.82 4.26 -0.75
N GLY A 111 -10.16 3.45 0.26
CA GLY A 111 -10.76 2.14 0.05
C GLY A 111 -12.11 2.20 -0.67
N ALA A 112 -12.97 3.14 -0.27
CA ALA A 112 -14.26 3.39 -0.92
C ALA A 112 -14.07 3.88 -2.35
N ASP A 113 -13.12 4.80 -2.58
CA ASP A 113 -12.80 5.33 -3.92
C ASP A 113 -12.35 4.22 -4.86
N ALA A 114 -11.54 3.27 -4.38
CA ALA A 114 -11.13 2.11 -5.19
C ALA A 114 -12.33 1.23 -5.58
N LEU A 115 -13.22 0.93 -4.63
CA LEU A 115 -14.42 0.13 -4.90
C LEU A 115 -15.36 0.84 -5.89
N GLU A 116 -15.54 2.15 -5.76
CA GLU A 116 -16.33 2.97 -6.68
C GLU A 116 -15.73 2.99 -8.08
N TYR A 117 -14.43 3.31 -8.18
CA TYR A 117 -13.70 3.41 -9.44
C TYR A 117 -13.73 2.10 -10.22
N PHE A 118 -13.32 0.99 -9.61
CA PHE A 118 -13.35 -0.32 -10.25
C PHE A 118 -14.77 -0.84 -10.48
N GLY A 119 -15.71 -0.47 -9.61
CA GLY A 119 -17.14 -0.70 -9.81
C GLY A 119 -17.68 0.02 -11.05
N GLY A 120 -17.20 1.23 -11.33
CA GLY A 120 -17.46 1.96 -12.56
C GLY A 120 -16.83 1.32 -13.80
N LEU A 121 -15.60 0.85 -13.69
CA LEU A 121 -14.87 0.24 -14.79
C LEU A 121 -15.31 -1.19 -15.13
N ALA A 122 -15.89 -1.93 -14.20
CA ALA A 122 -16.18 -3.36 -14.36
C ALA A 122 -17.00 -3.69 -15.63
N GLY A 123 -17.94 -2.83 -15.99
CA GLY A 123 -18.77 -2.99 -17.21
C GLY A 123 -18.04 -2.67 -18.51
N SER A 124 -16.91 -1.99 -18.47
CA SER A 124 -16.10 -1.61 -19.63
C SER A 124 -14.83 -2.47 -19.82
N ILE A 125 -14.67 -3.53 -19.05
CA ILE A 125 -13.59 -4.51 -19.24
C ILE A 125 -13.92 -5.36 -20.46
N THR A 126 -13.44 -4.93 -21.63
CA THR A 126 -13.74 -5.53 -22.94
C THR A 126 -12.48 -6.09 -23.62
N GLY A 127 -12.67 -6.78 -24.73
CA GLY A 127 -11.63 -7.14 -25.69
C GLY A 127 -11.78 -6.34 -26.97
N GLU A 128 -11.06 -6.78 -28.00
CA GLU A 128 -10.95 -6.12 -29.30
C GLU A 128 -11.52 -7.02 -30.40
N HIS A 129 -12.03 -6.42 -31.47
CA HIS A 129 -12.34 -7.07 -32.73
C HIS A 129 -11.25 -6.74 -33.74
N ILE A 130 -10.63 -7.74 -34.34
CA ILE A 130 -9.47 -7.61 -35.23
C ILE A 130 -9.84 -8.19 -36.61
N PRO A 131 -10.07 -7.37 -37.65
CA PRO A 131 -10.33 -7.84 -38.99
C PRO A 131 -9.04 -8.40 -39.64
N LEU A 132 -9.13 -9.53 -40.36
CA LEU A 132 -8.02 -10.25 -40.97
C LEU A 132 -8.37 -10.63 -42.42
N GLY A 133 -8.74 -9.66 -43.24
CA GLY A 133 -9.27 -9.87 -44.59
C GLY A 133 -10.69 -10.45 -44.50
N ASP A 134 -10.90 -11.63 -45.09
CA ASP A 134 -12.18 -12.32 -45.02
C ASP A 134 -12.41 -13.00 -43.65
N ASP A 135 -11.35 -13.23 -42.92
CA ASP A 135 -11.38 -13.78 -41.54
C ASP A 135 -11.36 -12.67 -40.49
N TRP A 136 -11.53 -13.05 -39.24
CA TRP A 136 -11.43 -12.11 -38.11
C TRP A 136 -11.04 -12.81 -36.83
N ALA A 137 -10.55 -12.02 -35.86
CA ALA A 137 -10.31 -12.49 -34.52
C ALA A 137 -10.94 -11.55 -33.52
N TYR A 138 -11.20 -12.06 -32.33
CA TYR A 138 -11.56 -11.21 -31.19
C TYR A 138 -10.81 -11.65 -29.94
N THR A 139 -10.56 -10.70 -29.08
CA THR A 139 -10.02 -10.98 -27.76
C THR A 139 -11.10 -10.89 -26.69
N LYS A 140 -10.90 -11.58 -25.59
CA LYS A 140 -11.70 -11.46 -24.37
C LYS A 140 -10.77 -11.30 -23.19
N ARG A 141 -11.09 -10.39 -22.27
CA ARG A 141 -10.49 -10.40 -20.95
C ARG A 141 -11.22 -11.41 -20.08
N ILE A 142 -10.49 -12.38 -19.58
CA ILE A 142 -11.02 -13.43 -18.71
C ILE A 142 -10.38 -13.32 -17.31
N PRO A 143 -11.12 -13.67 -16.23
CA PRO A 143 -10.57 -13.73 -14.88
C PRO A 143 -9.36 -14.66 -14.80
N ILE A 144 -8.40 -14.34 -13.94
CA ILE A 144 -7.32 -15.25 -13.57
C ILE A 144 -7.85 -16.38 -12.69
N GLY A 145 -8.85 -16.08 -11.86
CA GLY A 145 -9.55 -17.03 -11.02
C GLY A 145 -9.42 -16.70 -9.54
N LEU A 146 -8.72 -17.55 -8.76
CA LEU A 146 -8.48 -17.28 -7.35
C LEU A 146 -7.22 -16.44 -7.17
N CYS A 147 -7.38 -15.30 -6.50
CA CYS A 147 -6.30 -14.38 -6.16
C CYS A 147 -5.99 -14.46 -4.65
N VAL A 148 -4.74 -14.24 -4.31
CA VAL A 148 -4.29 -14.01 -2.93
C VAL A 148 -3.82 -12.58 -2.80
N GLY A 149 -4.36 -11.85 -1.81
CA GLY A 149 -3.90 -10.55 -1.37
C GLY A 149 -3.14 -10.68 -0.04
N ILE A 150 -1.95 -10.11 0.04
CA ILE A 150 -1.17 -10.02 1.28
C ILE A 150 -0.97 -8.56 1.60
N GLY A 151 -1.51 -8.11 2.73
CA GLY A 151 -1.51 -6.71 3.16
C GLY A 151 -0.31 -6.35 4.03
N ALA A 152 0.04 -5.06 3.99
CA ALA A 152 0.96 -4.43 4.95
C ALA A 152 0.17 -3.76 6.07
N TRP A 153 0.89 -3.35 7.11
CA TRP A 153 0.30 -2.88 8.35
C TRP A 153 -0.01 -1.37 8.39
N ASN A 154 0.50 -0.60 7.45
CA ASN A 154 0.39 0.87 7.50
C ASN A 154 -0.94 1.44 7.00
N TYR A 155 -1.61 0.76 6.06
CA TYR A 155 -2.91 1.16 5.50
C TYR A 155 -3.82 -0.07 5.32
N PRO A 156 -4.23 -0.76 6.40
CA PRO A 156 -4.89 -2.07 6.31
C PRO A 156 -6.22 -2.05 5.56
N THR A 157 -7.08 -1.05 5.76
CA THR A 157 -8.37 -0.92 5.03
C THR A 157 -8.13 -0.59 3.56
N GLN A 158 -7.31 0.41 3.29
CA GLN A 158 -6.98 0.85 1.93
C GLN A 158 -6.38 -0.30 1.11
N ILE A 159 -5.37 -1.00 1.63
CA ILE A 159 -4.68 -2.09 0.92
C ILE A 159 -5.63 -3.25 0.63
N ALA A 160 -6.51 -3.60 1.57
CA ALA A 160 -7.52 -4.64 1.34
C ALA A 160 -8.45 -4.26 0.18
N CYS A 161 -8.88 -3.00 0.09
CA CYS A 161 -9.73 -2.50 -1.00
C CYS A 161 -8.96 -2.34 -2.31
N TRP A 162 -7.74 -1.80 -2.31
CA TRP A 162 -6.92 -1.61 -3.51
C TRP A 162 -6.60 -2.93 -4.22
N LYS A 163 -6.45 -4.02 -3.46
CA LYS A 163 -6.26 -5.37 -4.02
C LYS A 163 -7.59 -6.05 -4.36
N GLY A 164 -8.58 -5.89 -3.49
CA GLY A 164 -9.90 -6.51 -3.64
C GLY A 164 -10.71 -5.95 -4.79
N ALA A 165 -10.78 -4.62 -4.93
CA ALA A 165 -11.64 -3.96 -5.91
C ALA A 165 -11.32 -4.36 -7.37
N PRO A 166 -10.06 -4.26 -7.87
CA PRO A 166 -9.72 -4.70 -9.22
C PRO A 166 -9.88 -6.21 -9.41
N ALA A 167 -9.53 -7.02 -8.40
CA ALA A 167 -9.71 -8.46 -8.46
C ALA A 167 -11.20 -8.83 -8.69
N LEU A 168 -12.09 -8.29 -7.87
CA LEU A 168 -13.52 -8.55 -7.95
C LEU A 168 -14.15 -7.97 -9.22
N ALA A 169 -13.77 -6.75 -9.63
CA ALA A 169 -14.22 -6.14 -10.88
C ALA A 169 -13.89 -7.01 -12.10
N CYS A 170 -12.70 -7.62 -12.14
CA CYS A 170 -12.28 -8.53 -13.20
C CYS A 170 -12.92 -9.93 -13.11
N GLY A 171 -13.74 -10.21 -12.10
CA GLY A 171 -14.43 -11.49 -11.94
C GLY A 171 -13.65 -12.58 -11.21
N ASN A 172 -12.58 -12.19 -10.49
CA ASN A 172 -11.81 -13.08 -9.61
C ASN A 172 -12.46 -13.19 -8.22
N SER A 173 -12.02 -14.17 -7.44
CA SER A 173 -12.18 -14.20 -5.99
C SER A 173 -10.87 -13.85 -5.29
N MET A 174 -10.93 -13.51 -4.00
CA MET A 174 -9.74 -13.22 -3.22
C MET A 174 -9.76 -13.89 -1.85
N VAL A 175 -8.62 -14.47 -1.47
CA VAL A 175 -8.27 -14.74 -0.08
C VAL A 175 -7.28 -13.68 0.34
N PHE A 176 -7.66 -12.85 1.30
CA PHE A 176 -6.83 -11.76 1.81
C PHE A 176 -6.24 -12.11 3.17
N LYS A 177 -4.92 -11.98 3.30
CA LYS A 177 -4.18 -12.10 4.55
C LYS A 177 -3.66 -10.72 4.95
N PRO A 178 -4.28 -10.03 5.93
CA PRO A 178 -3.72 -8.79 6.45
C PRO A 178 -2.39 -9.04 7.16
N SER A 179 -1.66 -7.97 7.48
CA SER A 179 -0.53 -8.08 8.40
C SER A 179 -1.01 -8.52 9.78
N GLU A 180 -0.24 -9.37 10.44
CA GLU A 180 -0.48 -9.77 11.82
C GLU A 180 -0.39 -8.61 12.82
N MET A 181 0.22 -7.50 12.41
CA MET A 181 0.34 -6.30 13.24
C MET A 181 -0.92 -5.44 13.24
N THR A 182 -1.71 -5.48 12.15
CA THR A 182 -2.96 -4.71 11.99
C THR A 182 -4.03 -5.57 11.31
N PRO A 183 -4.54 -6.60 12.01
CA PRO A 183 -5.37 -7.63 11.39
C PRO A 183 -6.86 -7.30 11.35
N LEU A 184 -7.32 -6.24 12.05
CA LEU A 184 -8.74 -6.06 12.37
C LEU A 184 -9.55 -5.47 11.20
N CYS A 185 -8.98 -4.51 10.48
CA CYS A 185 -9.71 -3.69 9.49
C CYS A 185 -10.20 -4.51 8.28
N ALA A 186 -9.39 -5.47 7.80
CA ALA A 186 -9.76 -6.29 6.64
C ALA A 186 -11.02 -7.14 6.88
N LEU A 187 -11.28 -7.54 8.14
CA LEU A 187 -12.52 -8.26 8.51
C LEU A 187 -13.76 -7.42 8.21
N LYS A 188 -13.68 -6.11 8.46
CA LYS A 188 -14.78 -5.16 8.18
C LYS A 188 -15.01 -4.98 6.68
N VAL A 189 -13.94 -4.96 5.88
CA VAL A 189 -14.06 -4.93 4.41
C VAL A 189 -14.82 -6.16 3.90
N ALA A 190 -14.54 -7.36 4.45
CA ALA A 190 -15.23 -8.59 4.07
C ALA A 190 -16.72 -8.58 4.48
N GLU A 191 -17.04 -8.10 5.70
CA GLU A 191 -18.43 -7.89 6.14
C GLU A 191 -19.19 -6.95 5.19
N ILE A 192 -18.61 -5.81 4.85
CA ILE A 192 -19.23 -4.78 4.00
C ILE A 192 -19.46 -5.30 2.58
N LEU A 193 -18.51 -6.04 2.01
CA LEU A 193 -18.71 -6.65 0.69
C LEU A 193 -19.88 -7.64 0.70
N LEU A 194 -20.03 -8.46 1.75
CA LEU A 194 -21.17 -9.35 1.91
C LEU A 194 -22.49 -8.57 2.06
N GLU A 195 -22.52 -7.53 2.89
CA GLU A 195 -23.68 -6.63 3.08
C GLU A 195 -24.10 -5.94 1.78
N ALA A 196 -23.14 -5.56 0.95
CA ALA A 196 -23.37 -4.98 -0.37
C ALA A 196 -24.00 -5.97 -1.37
N GLY A 197 -23.99 -7.27 -1.07
CA GLY A 197 -24.56 -8.33 -1.88
C GLY A 197 -23.54 -9.16 -2.66
N ALA A 198 -22.26 -9.06 -2.32
CA ALA A 198 -21.27 -9.98 -2.85
C ALA A 198 -21.55 -11.43 -2.37
N PRO A 199 -21.40 -12.46 -3.21
CA PRO A 199 -21.67 -13.81 -2.80
C PRO A 199 -20.70 -14.26 -1.68
N LYS A 200 -21.21 -15.13 -0.79
CA LYS A 200 -20.39 -15.78 0.24
C LYS A 200 -19.12 -16.37 -0.39
N GLY A 201 -17.99 -16.19 0.26
CA GLY A 201 -16.70 -16.73 -0.17
C GLY A 201 -15.96 -15.96 -1.26
N ILE A 202 -16.55 -14.91 -1.85
CA ILE A 202 -15.87 -14.17 -2.92
C ILE A 202 -14.67 -13.35 -2.41
N PHE A 203 -14.75 -12.88 -1.18
CA PHE A 203 -13.67 -12.22 -0.46
C PHE A 203 -13.58 -12.83 0.94
N ASN A 204 -12.56 -13.63 1.17
CA ASN A 204 -12.29 -14.26 2.47
C ASN A 204 -11.10 -13.59 3.13
N VAL A 205 -11.13 -13.46 4.46
CA VAL A 205 -10.03 -12.92 5.26
C VAL A 205 -9.56 -13.98 6.25
N ILE A 206 -8.27 -14.33 6.21
CA ILE A 206 -7.64 -15.20 7.18
C ILE A 206 -6.43 -14.55 7.80
N GLN A 207 -6.32 -14.69 9.13
CA GLN A 207 -5.20 -14.18 9.90
C GLN A 207 -3.99 -15.10 9.83
N GLY A 208 -2.80 -14.57 10.03
CA GLY A 208 -1.62 -15.40 10.15
C GLY A 208 -0.31 -14.68 9.91
N TYR A 209 0.74 -15.36 10.28
CA TYR A 209 2.13 -14.94 10.08
C TYR A 209 2.63 -15.28 8.67
N GLY A 210 3.94 -15.22 8.46
CA GLY A 210 4.56 -15.49 7.16
C GLY A 210 4.34 -16.93 6.65
N ASP A 211 4.18 -17.89 7.54
CA ASP A 211 3.89 -19.30 7.21
C ASP A 211 2.53 -19.47 6.51
N VAL A 212 1.50 -18.76 6.96
CA VAL A 212 0.18 -18.74 6.31
C VAL A 212 0.28 -18.07 4.93
N GLY A 213 1.02 -16.96 4.83
CA GLY A 213 1.28 -16.31 3.54
C GLY A 213 1.97 -17.26 2.56
N ALA A 214 3.00 -17.97 3.00
CA ALA A 214 3.72 -18.97 2.19
C ALA A 214 2.81 -20.12 1.73
N ALA A 215 1.96 -20.62 2.62
CA ALA A 215 0.98 -21.67 2.29
C ALA A 215 -0.01 -21.20 1.21
N LEU A 216 -0.52 -19.98 1.31
CA LEU A 216 -1.40 -19.40 0.28
C LEU A 216 -0.68 -19.20 -1.07
N VAL A 217 0.55 -18.67 -1.04
CA VAL A 217 1.32 -18.41 -2.27
C VAL A 217 1.69 -19.71 -3.00
N SER A 218 1.99 -20.78 -2.28
CA SER A 218 2.38 -22.06 -2.87
C SER A 218 1.22 -22.90 -3.41
N ASP A 219 -0.03 -22.63 -3.01
CA ASP A 219 -1.18 -23.45 -3.40
C ASP A 219 -1.49 -23.37 -4.91
N ASN A 220 -1.60 -24.49 -5.57
CA ASN A 220 -1.81 -24.59 -7.02
C ASN A 220 -3.15 -24.05 -7.54
N ARG A 221 -4.13 -23.80 -6.66
CA ARG A 221 -5.41 -23.16 -7.03
C ARG A 221 -5.29 -21.68 -7.24
N VAL A 222 -4.25 -21.07 -6.70
CA VAL A 222 -3.99 -19.63 -6.76
C VAL A 222 -3.34 -19.27 -8.10
N GLY A 223 -4.00 -18.43 -8.87
CA GLY A 223 -3.48 -17.93 -10.15
C GLY A 223 -2.78 -16.58 -10.06
N LYS A 224 -3.05 -15.81 -8.99
CA LYS A 224 -2.50 -14.45 -8.79
C LYS A 224 -2.14 -14.21 -7.34
N VAL A 225 -0.98 -13.59 -7.13
CA VAL A 225 -0.55 -13.06 -5.83
C VAL A 225 -0.33 -11.56 -5.93
N SER A 226 -0.93 -10.79 -5.03
CA SER A 226 -0.69 -9.35 -4.87
C SER A 226 -0.19 -9.10 -3.43
N LEU A 227 1.04 -8.61 -3.31
CA LEU A 227 1.69 -8.34 -2.02
C LEU A 227 1.98 -6.85 -1.89
N THR A 228 1.73 -6.30 -0.71
CA THR A 228 2.36 -5.07 -0.21
C THR A 228 3.22 -5.40 1.00
N GLY A 229 4.50 -4.97 1.01
CA GLY A 229 5.42 -5.28 2.09
C GLY A 229 6.87 -4.83 1.81
N SER A 230 7.84 -5.40 2.54
CA SER A 230 9.25 -5.09 2.32
C SER A 230 9.80 -5.73 1.04
N ALA A 231 10.83 -5.11 0.44
CA ALA A 231 11.52 -5.64 -0.75
C ALA A 231 12.04 -7.08 -0.53
N GLU A 232 12.56 -7.39 0.65
CA GLU A 232 13.03 -8.73 0.99
C GLU A 232 11.89 -9.77 0.97
N THR A 233 10.74 -9.43 1.58
CA THR A 233 9.55 -10.29 1.56
C THR A 233 9.01 -10.43 0.14
N GLY A 234 8.97 -9.34 -0.62
CA GLY A 234 8.53 -9.32 -2.01
C GLY A 234 9.34 -10.28 -2.89
N LYS A 235 10.66 -10.25 -2.80
CA LYS A 235 11.55 -11.17 -3.53
C LYS A 235 11.27 -12.64 -3.20
N LYS A 236 11.05 -12.99 -1.93
CA LYS A 236 10.71 -14.35 -1.49
C LYS A 236 9.35 -14.81 -2.04
N VAL A 237 8.34 -13.95 -1.94
CA VAL A 237 6.98 -14.23 -2.45
C VAL A 237 6.98 -14.34 -3.98
N TYR A 238 7.70 -13.46 -4.67
CA TYR A 238 7.83 -13.49 -6.13
C TYR A 238 8.49 -14.78 -6.61
N ALA A 239 9.60 -15.19 -5.98
CA ALA A 239 10.27 -16.45 -6.30
C ALA A 239 9.35 -17.68 -6.07
N SER A 240 8.59 -17.67 -4.98
CA SER A 240 7.61 -18.73 -4.70
C SER A 240 6.47 -18.75 -5.73
N ALA A 241 5.93 -17.59 -6.10
CA ALA A 241 4.87 -17.48 -7.10
C ALA A 241 5.35 -17.93 -8.51
N ALA A 242 6.59 -17.66 -8.85
CA ALA A 242 7.20 -18.04 -10.14
C ALA A 242 7.22 -19.57 -10.32
N SER A 243 7.40 -20.36 -9.26
CA SER A 243 7.38 -21.83 -9.33
C SER A 243 6.04 -22.39 -9.82
N GLY A 244 4.94 -21.66 -9.62
CA GLY A 244 3.60 -21.99 -10.08
C GLY A 244 3.13 -21.20 -11.31
N MET A 245 4.02 -20.46 -11.98
CA MET A 245 3.69 -19.56 -13.12
C MET A 245 2.54 -18.61 -12.81
N LYS A 246 2.48 -18.10 -11.56
CA LYS A 246 1.41 -17.22 -11.10
C LYS A 246 1.62 -15.79 -11.55
N HIS A 247 0.54 -15.09 -11.85
CA HIS A 247 0.59 -13.64 -12.01
C HIS A 247 0.96 -12.98 -10.66
N VAL A 248 1.72 -11.89 -10.70
CA VAL A 248 2.12 -11.17 -9.50
C VAL A 248 1.89 -9.67 -9.64
N THR A 249 1.65 -9.01 -8.51
CA THR A 249 1.83 -7.57 -8.29
C THR A 249 2.54 -7.42 -6.96
N MET A 250 3.66 -6.71 -6.96
CA MET A 250 4.50 -6.47 -5.79
C MET A 250 4.59 -4.97 -5.57
N GLU A 251 4.08 -4.49 -4.45
CA GLU A 251 4.17 -3.11 -3.98
C GLU A 251 5.06 -3.09 -2.75
N LEU A 252 6.29 -2.60 -2.94
CA LEU A 252 7.36 -2.77 -1.96
C LEU A 252 7.86 -1.42 -1.46
N GLY A 253 8.91 -1.45 -0.63
CA GLY A 253 9.47 -0.26 -0.03
C GLY A 253 10.09 0.72 -1.02
N GLY A 254 10.39 1.92 -0.53
CA GLY A 254 11.03 2.98 -1.29
C GLY A 254 12.13 3.70 -0.51
N LYS A 255 13.04 4.33 -1.23
CA LYS A 255 14.01 5.31 -0.71
C LYS A 255 13.94 6.56 -1.57
N SER A 256 12.74 7.11 -1.68
CA SER A 256 12.37 8.10 -2.67
C SER A 256 13.09 9.43 -2.46
N PRO A 257 13.55 10.06 -3.55
CA PRO A 257 14.10 11.41 -3.52
C PRO A 257 12.99 12.47 -3.51
N LEU A 258 13.22 13.55 -2.78
CA LEU A 258 12.48 14.80 -2.87
C LEU A 258 13.50 15.91 -3.19
N ILE A 259 13.42 16.51 -4.38
CA ILE A 259 14.37 17.47 -4.87
C ILE A 259 13.77 18.88 -4.77
N ILE A 260 14.48 19.80 -4.12
CA ILE A 260 14.00 21.18 -3.88
C ILE A 260 15.04 22.16 -4.45
N PHE A 261 14.69 22.81 -5.56
CA PHE A 261 15.51 23.82 -6.19
C PHE A 261 15.39 25.17 -5.49
N ASP A 262 16.37 26.05 -5.69
CA ASP A 262 16.46 27.37 -5.03
C ASP A 262 15.37 28.35 -5.47
N ASP A 263 14.77 28.15 -6.64
CA ASP A 263 13.64 28.92 -7.13
C ASP A 263 12.27 28.43 -6.60
N ALA A 264 12.23 27.33 -5.84
CA ALA A 264 10.99 26.79 -5.29
C ALA A 264 10.29 27.79 -4.35
N ASP A 265 8.98 27.68 -4.22
CA ASP A 265 8.27 28.27 -3.09
C ASP A 265 8.65 27.47 -1.81
N VAL A 266 9.42 28.12 -0.94
CA VAL A 266 10.01 27.47 0.24
C VAL A 266 8.92 26.93 1.19
N GLU A 267 7.81 27.67 1.38
CA GLU A 267 6.73 27.20 2.26
C GLU A 267 5.98 26.02 1.67
N ASN A 268 5.74 26.02 0.36
CA ASN A 268 5.15 24.88 -0.32
C ASN A 268 6.08 23.66 -0.29
N ALA A 269 7.37 23.85 -0.51
CA ALA A 269 8.37 22.79 -0.43
C ALA A 269 8.47 22.20 0.99
N ILE A 270 8.41 23.03 2.04
CA ILE A 270 8.34 22.57 3.44
C ILE A 270 7.05 21.77 3.66
N GLY A 271 5.89 22.23 3.15
CA GLY A 271 4.64 21.48 3.23
C GLY A 271 4.76 20.11 2.59
N GLY A 272 5.33 20.02 1.39
CA GLY A 272 5.59 18.76 0.70
C GLY A 272 6.57 17.86 1.48
N ALA A 273 7.64 18.39 2.02
CA ALA A 273 8.60 17.66 2.82
C ALA A 273 8.00 17.14 4.15
N MET A 274 7.08 17.89 4.78
CA MET A 274 6.31 17.43 5.94
C MET A 274 5.42 16.23 5.59
N LEU A 275 4.65 16.32 4.50
CA LEU A 275 3.84 15.20 3.99
C LEU A 275 4.72 13.99 3.63
N ALA A 276 5.86 14.24 3.02
CA ALA A 276 6.79 13.21 2.57
C ALA A 276 7.54 12.49 3.70
N ASN A 277 7.52 13.00 4.94
CA ASN A 277 8.34 12.46 6.02
C ASN A 277 7.64 12.29 7.36
N MET A 278 6.58 13.08 7.63
CA MET A 278 5.95 13.12 8.96
C MET A 278 4.54 12.52 8.95
N TYR A 279 3.86 12.51 7.80
CA TYR A 279 2.54 11.91 7.65
C TYR A 279 2.57 10.42 8.02
N SER A 280 1.53 9.94 8.71
CA SER A 280 1.45 8.58 9.27
C SER A 280 2.70 8.19 10.09
N THR A 281 3.29 9.16 10.81
CA THR A 281 4.54 8.98 11.57
C THR A 281 5.69 8.44 10.70
N GLY A 282 5.76 8.86 9.44
CA GLY A 282 6.77 8.45 8.48
C GLY A 282 6.64 7.01 7.97
N GLN A 283 5.55 6.31 8.27
CA GLN A 283 5.32 4.90 7.95
C GLN A 283 4.63 4.72 6.59
N VAL A 284 5.15 5.38 5.57
CA VAL A 284 4.60 5.41 4.20
C VAL A 284 5.67 4.97 3.21
N CYS A 285 5.34 4.01 2.34
CA CYS A 285 6.28 3.42 1.38
C CYS A 285 6.80 4.43 0.33
N SER A 286 5.98 5.40 -0.07
CA SER A 286 6.33 6.43 -1.05
C SER A 286 7.09 7.63 -0.47
N ASN A 287 7.34 7.66 0.85
CA ASN A 287 7.96 8.81 1.52
C ASN A 287 9.28 9.25 0.88
N GLY A 288 9.38 10.55 0.60
CA GLY A 288 10.57 11.22 0.07
C GLY A 288 11.62 11.49 1.15
N THR A 289 12.16 10.44 1.74
CA THR A 289 13.05 10.54 2.90
C THR A 289 14.45 11.02 2.57
N ARG A 290 14.86 10.99 1.30
CA ARG A 290 16.08 11.63 0.80
C ARG A 290 15.73 13.01 0.25
N VAL A 291 15.82 14.03 1.10
CA VAL A 291 15.46 15.41 0.74
C VAL A 291 16.70 16.15 0.25
N PHE A 292 16.82 16.32 -1.07
CA PHE A 292 17.89 17.07 -1.71
C PHE A 292 17.47 18.54 -1.79
N VAL A 293 18.24 19.41 -1.15
CA VAL A 293 17.96 20.85 -1.13
C VAL A 293 19.12 21.60 -1.78
N GLN A 294 18.81 22.44 -2.78
CA GLN A 294 19.85 23.22 -3.46
C GLN A 294 20.51 24.21 -2.49
N SER A 295 21.83 24.35 -2.62
CA SER A 295 22.69 25.08 -1.66
C SER A 295 22.19 26.47 -1.32
N GLY A 296 21.59 27.20 -2.29
CA GLY A 296 21.12 28.57 -2.14
C GLY A 296 19.99 28.76 -1.11
N ILE A 297 19.20 27.73 -0.82
CA ILE A 297 18.05 27.82 0.10
C ILE A 297 18.13 26.86 1.30
N LYS A 298 19.15 26.00 1.38
CA LYS A 298 19.25 24.93 2.38
C LYS A 298 19.10 25.45 3.81
N GLU A 299 19.83 26.48 4.18
CA GLU A 299 19.79 27.02 5.54
C GLU A 299 18.41 27.59 5.92
N VAL A 300 17.77 28.29 4.98
CA VAL A 300 16.42 28.82 5.17
C VAL A 300 15.41 27.70 5.29
N PHE A 301 15.50 26.70 4.42
CA PHE A 301 14.64 25.52 4.44
C PHE A 301 14.75 24.77 5.78
N LEU A 302 15.96 24.42 6.22
CA LEU A 302 16.18 23.69 7.47
C LEU A 302 15.64 24.43 8.68
N LYS A 303 15.92 25.76 8.78
CA LYS A 303 15.46 26.60 9.88
C LYS A 303 13.91 26.60 9.93
N ARG A 304 13.25 26.90 8.82
CA ARG A 304 11.79 27.04 8.76
C ARG A 304 11.08 25.69 8.90
N PHE A 305 11.69 24.61 8.37
CA PHE A 305 11.18 23.24 8.58
C PHE A 305 11.20 22.90 10.08
N ALA A 306 12.29 23.13 10.79
CA ALA A 306 12.40 22.86 12.22
C ALA A 306 11.40 23.68 13.04
N GLU A 307 11.22 24.97 12.72
CA GLU A 307 10.22 25.85 13.34
C GLU A 307 8.78 25.34 13.15
N ARG A 308 8.47 24.72 12.01
CA ARG A 308 7.18 24.12 11.70
C ARG A 308 7.02 22.73 12.36
N ALA A 309 8.06 21.91 12.32
CA ALA A 309 8.07 20.59 12.96
C ALA A 309 7.87 20.67 14.48
N ALA A 310 8.45 21.68 15.14
CA ALA A 310 8.28 21.93 16.56
C ALA A 310 6.84 22.26 17.00
N LYS A 311 5.94 22.57 16.05
CA LYS A 311 4.52 22.86 16.30
C LYS A 311 3.60 21.67 16.09
N ILE A 312 4.13 20.53 15.65
CA ILE A 312 3.35 19.31 15.45
C ILE A 312 2.76 18.87 16.79
N LYS A 313 1.45 18.69 16.83
CA LYS A 313 0.76 18.15 18.01
C LYS A 313 0.94 16.64 18.05
N ILE A 314 1.76 16.18 18.99
CA ILE A 314 2.01 14.75 19.26
C ILE A 314 1.14 14.36 20.46
N GLY A 315 0.39 13.26 20.37
CA GLY A 315 -0.49 12.88 21.48
C GLY A 315 -1.30 11.62 21.21
N ASP A 316 -2.40 11.45 21.95
CA ASP A 316 -3.33 10.34 21.75
C ASP A 316 -3.91 10.41 20.32
N PRO A 317 -3.73 9.37 19.49
CA PRO A 317 -4.28 9.34 18.15
C PRO A 317 -5.81 9.49 18.08
N MET A 318 -6.52 9.19 19.16
CA MET A 318 -7.97 9.33 19.23
C MET A 318 -8.43 10.78 19.46
N ASP A 319 -7.54 11.68 19.84
CA ASP A 319 -7.81 13.12 19.84
C ASP A 319 -7.73 13.66 18.41
N GLU A 320 -8.83 14.24 17.91
CA GLU A 320 -8.91 14.77 16.53
C GLU A 320 -7.95 15.95 16.26
N GLU A 321 -7.38 16.55 17.30
CA GLU A 321 -6.34 17.57 17.14
C GLU A 321 -4.92 17.00 17.05
N THR A 322 -4.72 15.73 17.36
CA THR A 322 -3.41 15.07 17.28
C THR A 322 -3.01 14.92 15.82
N GLN A 323 -1.80 15.41 15.48
CA GLN A 323 -1.24 15.39 14.14
C GLN A 323 -0.20 14.30 13.93
N PHE A 324 0.29 13.71 15.02
CA PHE A 324 1.40 12.76 14.95
C PHE A 324 1.22 11.70 16.05
N GLY A 325 1.14 10.45 15.61
CA GLY A 325 0.90 9.30 16.46
C GLY A 325 2.18 8.51 16.79
N PRO A 326 2.04 7.32 17.41
CA PRO A 326 3.15 6.41 17.69
C PRO A 326 3.60 5.63 16.47
N MET A 327 4.74 4.93 16.60
CA MET A 327 5.11 3.83 15.73
C MET A 327 4.15 2.65 15.93
N VAL A 328 3.93 1.85 14.90
CA VAL A 328 2.97 0.73 14.94
C VAL A 328 3.31 -0.33 16.00
N SER A 329 4.56 -0.46 16.39
CA SER A 329 5.03 -1.45 17.37
C SER A 329 6.32 -1.00 18.06
N GLU A 330 6.60 -1.60 19.23
CA GLU A 330 7.87 -1.43 19.93
C GLU A 330 9.07 -1.86 19.06
N ARG A 331 8.91 -2.95 18.32
CA ARG A 331 9.94 -3.42 17.38
C ARG A 331 10.25 -2.37 16.31
N GLN A 332 9.23 -1.76 15.69
CA GLN A 332 9.45 -0.73 14.68
C GLN A 332 10.06 0.53 15.28
N ARG A 333 9.63 0.93 16.48
CA ARG A 333 10.26 2.01 17.26
C ARG A 333 11.76 1.75 17.45
N SER A 334 12.11 0.55 17.88
CA SER A 334 13.52 0.15 18.12
C SER A 334 14.36 0.18 16.85
N ILE A 335 13.81 -0.27 15.71
CA ILE A 335 14.45 -0.20 14.39
C ILE A 335 14.74 1.26 14.02
N VAL A 336 13.76 2.15 14.15
CA VAL A 336 13.94 3.57 13.80
C VAL A 336 14.98 4.22 14.69
N LEU A 337 14.98 3.93 16.00
CA LEU A 337 15.99 4.43 16.92
C LEU A 337 17.42 3.95 16.56
N ASP A 338 17.57 2.70 16.15
CA ASP A 338 18.85 2.17 15.67
C ASP A 338 19.37 2.96 14.46
N TYR A 339 18.50 3.26 13.48
CA TYR A 339 18.87 4.13 12.35
C TYR A 339 19.25 5.54 12.79
N ILE A 340 18.54 6.13 13.75
CA ILE A 340 18.89 7.45 14.30
C ILE A 340 20.30 7.40 14.93
N GLN A 341 20.63 6.35 15.67
CA GLN A 341 21.97 6.20 16.26
C GLN A 341 23.05 5.96 15.18
N LYS A 342 22.76 5.16 14.15
CA LYS A 342 23.66 4.97 13.00
C LYS A 342 23.94 6.30 12.30
N GLY A 343 22.92 7.11 12.00
CA GLY A 343 23.09 8.41 11.39
C GLY A 343 24.00 9.34 12.20
N LYS A 344 23.80 9.39 13.53
CA LYS A 344 24.70 10.13 14.44
C LYS A 344 26.13 9.60 14.42
N ALA A 345 26.30 8.28 14.47
CA ALA A 345 27.62 7.65 14.51
C ALA A 345 28.39 7.80 13.19
N GLU A 346 27.70 7.84 12.06
CA GLU A 346 28.27 8.07 10.73
C GLU A 346 28.56 9.55 10.44
N GLY A 347 28.20 10.47 11.35
CA GLY A 347 28.56 11.89 11.26
C GLY A 347 27.46 12.80 10.70
N ALA A 348 26.25 12.30 10.47
CA ALA A 348 25.14 13.17 10.12
C ALA A 348 24.79 14.11 11.27
N LYS A 349 24.48 15.36 10.93
CA LYS A 349 24.15 16.39 11.92
C LYS A 349 22.67 16.36 12.26
N LEU A 350 22.35 16.02 13.50
CA LEU A 350 20.97 16.09 13.99
C LEU A 350 20.54 17.55 14.12
N ILE A 351 19.49 17.94 13.40
CA ILE A 351 18.93 19.29 13.40
C ILE A 351 17.75 19.39 14.35
N PHE A 352 16.91 18.32 14.42
CA PHE A 352 15.69 18.30 15.20
C PHE A 352 15.33 16.88 15.63
N GLY A 353 14.73 16.72 16.82
CA GLY A 353 14.19 15.46 17.32
C GLY A 353 15.24 14.40 17.68
N GLY A 354 14.90 13.15 17.39
CA GLY A 354 15.79 12.00 17.58
C GLY A 354 15.73 11.33 18.95
N ASN A 355 14.71 11.65 19.75
CA ASN A 355 14.51 11.08 21.08
C ASN A 355 13.23 10.25 21.15
N ILE A 356 13.17 9.36 22.13
CA ILE A 356 11.92 8.72 22.56
C ILE A 356 11.08 9.78 23.29
N ILE A 357 9.79 9.78 23.04
CA ILE A 357 8.83 10.51 23.88
C ILE A 357 8.41 9.57 25.00
N GLU A 358 8.61 10.00 26.24
CA GLU A 358 8.29 9.20 27.42
C GLU A 358 6.78 8.94 27.54
N GLY A 359 6.40 7.74 27.95
CA GLY A 359 5.03 7.27 28.12
C GLY A 359 4.88 5.79 27.79
N ASP A 360 3.65 5.27 27.87
CA ASP A 360 3.35 3.85 27.66
C ASP A 360 3.32 3.46 26.17
N GLY A 361 3.14 4.43 25.27
CA GLY A 361 3.08 4.21 23.82
C GLY A 361 4.45 4.19 23.13
N TRP A 362 4.44 3.85 21.85
CA TRP A 362 5.68 3.70 21.08
C TRP A 362 6.04 4.97 20.28
N PHE A 363 6.08 6.12 20.96
CA PHE A 363 6.33 7.41 20.34
C PHE A 363 7.82 7.71 20.15
N ILE A 364 8.14 8.36 19.02
CA ILE A 364 9.46 8.94 18.69
C ILE A 364 9.22 10.35 18.17
N GLU A 365 10.12 11.28 18.48
CA GLU A 365 10.06 12.62 17.90
C GLU A 365 10.27 12.59 16.37
N PRO A 366 9.58 13.47 15.60
CA PRO A 366 9.96 13.78 14.23
C PRO A 366 11.45 14.11 14.19
N THR A 367 12.20 13.48 13.29
CA THR A 367 13.66 13.55 13.29
C THR A 367 14.20 14.07 11.97
N VAL A 368 15.14 15.00 12.03
CA VAL A 368 15.78 15.62 10.85
C VAL A 368 17.28 15.58 10.97
N PHE A 369 17.92 14.98 9.98
CA PHE A 369 19.37 15.02 9.79
C PHE A 369 19.75 15.93 8.62
N SER A 370 20.82 16.69 8.77
CA SER A 370 21.52 17.42 7.72
C SER A 370 22.95 16.89 7.59
N GLU A 371 23.68 17.41 6.60
CA GLU A 371 25.05 16.97 6.30
C GLU A 371 25.13 15.45 6.04
N VAL A 372 24.04 14.89 5.47
CA VAL A 372 23.97 13.48 5.11
C VAL A 372 24.72 13.27 3.79
N THR A 373 25.60 12.25 3.76
CA THR A 373 26.30 11.82 2.54
C THR A 373 25.63 10.59 1.94
N ASP A 374 25.84 10.36 0.65
CA ASP A 374 25.24 9.23 -0.08
C ASP A 374 25.71 7.86 0.45
N GLU A 375 26.84 7.83 1.19
CA GLU A 375 27.39 6.59 1.74
C GLU A 375 26.79 6.16 3.07
N MET A 376 26.15 7.08 3.79
CA MET A 376 25.55 6.80 5.10
C MET A 376 24.41 5.79 5.02
N THR A 377 24.25 4.99 6.07
CA THR A 377 23.18 3.98 6.18
C THR A 377 21.79 4.61 6.05
N ILE A 378 21.58 5.77 6.69
CA ILE A 378 20.30 6.50 6.62
C ILE A 378 20.00 7.09 5.23
N ALA A 379 20.99 7.17 4.34
CA ALA A 379 20.84 7.55 2.94
C ALA A 379 20.39 6.39 2.04
N LYS A 380 20.82 5.16 2.36
CA LYS A 380 20.69 3.96 1.51
C LYS A 380 19.47 3.10 1.89
N GLU A 381 19.24 2.91 3.18
CA GLU A 381 18.25 1.95 3.67
C GLU A 381 16.90 2.60 4.00
N GLU A 382 15.81 1.87 3.78
CA GLU A 382 14.47 2.29 4.14
C GLU A 382 14.28 2.20 5.66
N ILE A 383 14.03 3.35 6.32
CA ILE A 383 13.87 3.43 7.77
C ILE A 383 12.42 3.10 8.20
N PHE A 384 11.45 3.49 7.38
CA PHE A 384 10.02 3.36 7.61
C PHE A 384 9.55 3.98 8.93
N GLY A 385 9.96 5.22 9.15
CA GLY A 385 9.68 6.02 10.33
C GLY A 385 9.97 7.51 10.08
N PRO A 386 9.74 8.39 11.07
CA PRO A 386 9.74 9.84 10.88
C PRO A 386 11.16 10.42 10.86
N VAL A 387 12.00 9.94 9.95
CA VAL A 387 13.41 10.35 9.84
C VAL A 387 13.68 10.91 8.45
N MET A 388 13.86 12.22 8.37
CA MET A 388 14.21 12.95 7.16
C MET A 388 15.72 13.12 7.05
N SER A 389 16.30 12.72 5.92
CA SER A 389 17.71 12.88 5.58
C SER A 389 17.88 13.98 4.55
N VAL A 390 18.54 15.09 4.94
CA VAL A 390 18.74 16.26 4.06
C VAL A 390 20.13 16.28 3.48
N PHE A 391 20.17 16.34 2.14
CA PHE A 391 21.36 16.43 1.31
C PHE A 391 21.44 17.81 0.68
N GLU A 392 22.67 18.30 0.48
CA GLU A 392 22.93 19.48 -0.34
C GLU A 392 23.28 19.07 -1.76
N PHE A 393 22.85 19.86 -2.74
CA PHE A 393 23.29 19.74 -4.12
C PHE A 393 23.50 21.14 -4.76
N VAL A 394 24.19 21.17 -5.89
CA VAL A 394 24.52 22.41 -6.60
C VAL A 394 23.79 22.50 -7.95
N ASP A 395 23.88 21.45 -8.77
CA ASP A 395 23.30 21.47 -10.12
C ASP A 395 22.31 20.33 -10.39
N GLU A 396 21.51 20.51 -11.45
CA GLU A 396 20.42 19.61 -11.84
C GLU A 396 20.92 18.21 -12.20
N HIS A 397 22.04 18.08 -12.93
CA HIS A 397 22.57 16.78 -13.36
C HIS A 397 23.14 15.99 -12.18
N GLU A 398 23.84 16.68 -11.25
CA GLU A 398 24.34 16.06 -10.02
C GLU A 398 23.20 15.43 -9.23
N VAL A 399 22.13 16.20 -8.96
CA VAL A 399 21.05 15.73 -8.08
C VAL A 399 20.27 14.59 -8.70
N ILE A 400 20.02 14.59 -10.00
CA ILE A 400 19.33 13.48 -10.70
C ILE A 400 20.15 12.21 -10.60
N THR A 401 21.47 12.27 -10.83
CA THR A 401 22.37 11.14 -10.72
C THR A 401 22.33 10.53 -9.32
N ARG A 402 22.41 11.36 -8.29
CA ARG A 402 22.35 10.94 -6.88
C ARG A 402 20.95 10.43 -6.49
N ALA A 403 19.90 11.05 -6.99
CA ALA A 403 18.52 10.63 -6.77
C ALA A 403 18.27 9.21 -7.28
N ASN A 404 18.82 8.86 -8.43
CA ASN A 404 18.70 7.55 -9.06
C ASN A 404 19.64 6.47 -8.48
N ASN A 405 20.64 6.86 -7.69
CA ASN A 405 21.61 5.93 -7.09
C ASN A 405 21.00 5.16 -5.90
N THR A 406 20.06 4.31 -6.19
CA THR A 406 19.38 3.39 -5.27
C THR A 406 18.78 2.22 -6.04
N ASP A 407 18.71 1.04 -5.40
CA ASP A 407 18.04 -0.13 -5.97
C ASP A 407 16.51 0.00 -5.93
N LEU A 408 15.98 1.00 -5.23
CA LEU A 408 14.56 1.24 -5.06
C LEU A 408 14.08 2.36 -6.00
N GLY A 409 12.81 2.28 -6.42
CA GLY A 409 12.23 3.26 -7.34
C GLY A 409 10.71 3.34 -7.22
N LEU A 410 10.18 3.58 -5.99
CA LEU A 410 8.73 3.69 -5.80
C LEU A 410 8.20 5.05 -6.22
N ALA A 411 8.74 6.12 -5.60
CA ALA A 411 8.30 7.49 -5.88
C ALA A 411 9.48 8.46 -5.95
N GLY A 412 9.20 9.68 -6.43
CA GLY A 412 10.11 10.80 -6.42
C GLY A 412 9.36 12.12 -6.56
N GLY A 413 9.94 13.23 -6.13
CA GLY A 413 9.29 14.52 -6.24
C GLY A 413 10.26 15.66 -6.50
N VAL A 414 9.74 16.74 -7.10
CA VAL A 414 10.50 17.96 -7.39
C VAL A 414 9.70 19.19 -7.05
N PHE A 415 10.35 20.17 -6.41
CA PHE A 415 9.82 21.50 -6.15
C PHE A 415 10.66 22.54 -6.88
N THR A 416 10.05 23.28 -7.79
CA THR A 416 10.63 24.38 -8.57
C THR A 416 9.52 25.22 -9.18
N LYS A 417 9.77 26.51 -9.45
CA LYS A 417 8.87 27.36 -10.24
C LYS A 417 9.07 27.22 -11.74
N ASP A 418 10.20 26.66 -12.17
CA ASP A 418 10.48 26.36 -13.58
C ASP A 418 9.81 25.04 -13.99
N ILE A 419 8.68 25.15 -14.68
CA ILE A 419 7.92 23.98 -15.13
C ILE A 419 8.70 23.12 -16.15
N GLN A 420 9.58 23.72 -16.94
CA GLN A 420 10.40 22.97 -17.89
C GLN A 420 11.44 22.12 -17.16
N ARG A 421 12.07 22.69 -16.11
CA ARG A 421 12.95 21.97 -15.21
C ARG A 421 12.20 20.82 -14.51
N ALA A 422 11.01 21.13 -13.99
CA ALA A 422 10.21 20.10 -13.29
C ALA A 422 9.98 18.87 -14.17
N HIS A 423 9.58 19.07 -15.44
CA HIS A 423 9.35 17.96 -16.36
C HIS A 423 10.63 17.23 -16.76
N ARG A 424 11.75 17.94 -17.01
CA ARG A 424 13.03 17.28 -17.28
C ARG A 424 13.47 16.38 -16.12
N VAL A 425 13.37 16.89 -14.89
CA VAL A 425 13.78 16.15 -13.69
C VAL A 425 12.94 14.90 -13.51
N VAL A 426 11.60 14.99 -13.57
CA VAL A 426 10.76 13.78 -13.38
C VAL A 426 10.87 12.79 -14.51
N ASP A 427 11.20 13.22 -15.73
CA ASP A 427 11.43 12.36 -16.89
C ASP A 427 12.70 11.49 -16.73
N GLU A 428 13.70 12.03 -16.03
CA GLU A 428 14.95 11.32 -15.76
C GLU A 428 14.96 10.54 -14.43
N LEU A 429 13.96 10.75 -13.53
CA LEU A 429 13.87 10.01 -12.29
C LEU A 429 13.42 8.56 -12.53
N GLU A 430 14.19 7.61 -12.02
CA GLU A 430 13.88 6.17 -12.07
C GLU A 430 12.91 5.77 -10.96
N ALA A 431 11.69 6.32 -11.01
CA ALA A 431 10.63 6.08 -10.04
C ALA A 431 9.30 5.78 -10.75
N GLY A 432 8.46 4.97 -10.13
CA GLY A 432 7.17 4.60 -10.71
C GLY A 432 6.09 5.67 -10.60
N THR A 433 6.20 6.56 -9.60
CA THR A 433 5.31 7.70 -9.37
C THR A 433 6.15 8.95 -9.12
N CYS A 434 5.93 10.02 -9.88
CA CYS A 434 6.64 11.28 -9.70
C CYS A 434 5.67 12.43 -9.43
N PHE A 435 6.09 13.35 -8.55
CA PHE A 435 5.33 14.51 -8.12
C PHE A 435 6.02 15.80 -8.53
N ILE A 436 5.25 16.78 -9.00
CA ILE A 436 5.71 18.15 -9.26
C ILE A 436 4.96 19.08 -8.33
N ASN A 437 5.69 19.80 -7.45
CA ASN A 437 5.16 20.77 -6.48
C ASN A 437 4.04 20.21 -5.56
N SER A 438 4.00 18.89 -5.38
CA SER A 438 3.17 18.16 -4.43
C SER A 438 3.93 16.92 -3.92
N TYR A 439 3.34 16.17 -2.97
CA TYR A 439 3.89 14.87 -2.53
C TYR A 439 2.80 14.00 -1.89
N ASN A 440 2.92 12.66 -2.04
CA ASN A 440 2.04 11.62 -1.50
C ASN A 440 0.57 11.66 -1.97
N ASP A 441 0.26 12.37 -3.05
CA ASP A 441 -1.05 12.28 -3.70
C ASP A 441 -1.20 10.92 -4.40
N ALA A 442 -2.21 10.14 -4.05
CA ALA A 442 -2.44 8.80 -4.59
C ALA A 442 -3.92 8.56 -4.94
N PRO A 443 -4.51 9.34 -5.85
CA PRO A 443 -5.88 9.11 -6.29
C PRO A 443 -5.98 7.79 -7.07
N VAL A 444 -7.09 7.09 -6.90
CA VAL A 444 -7.28 5.73 -7.45
C VAL A 444 -7.39 5.68 -8.99
N GLU A 445 -7.56 6.83 -9.64
CA GLU A 445 -7.53 6.99 -11.10
C GLU A 445 -6.12 6.91 -11.69
N VAL A 446 -5.08 7.11 -10.86
CA VAL A 446 -3.69 7.13 -11.27
C VAL A 446 -3.02 5.81 -10.94
N PRO A 447 -2.19 5.23 -11.84
CA PRO A 447 -1.47 4.00 -11.53
C PRO A 447 -0.46 4.24 -10.40
N PHE A 448 -0.46 3.34 -9.42
CA PHE A 448 0.48 3.35 -8.31
C PHE A 448 1.39 2.12 -8.39
N GLY A 449 2.68 2.29 -8.14
CA GLY A 449 3.65 1.19 -8.06
C GLY A 449 5.05 1.59 -8.47
N GLY A 450 6.02 0.76 -8.08
CA GLY A 450 7.44 1.01 -8.24
C GLY A 450 8.05 0.42 -9.52
N VAL A 451 9.29 0.83 -9.76
CA VAL A 451 10.27 0.20 -10.66
C VAL A 451 11.42 -0.35 -9.82
N LYS A 452 12.41 -0.97 -10.43
CA LYS A 452 13.53 -1.61 -9.74
C LYS A 452 13.03 -2.59 -8.66
N ASP A 453 13.67 -2.61 -7.49
CA ASP A 453 13.30 -3.46 -6.35
C ASP A 453 12.06 -2.98 -5.57
N SER A 454 11.48 -1.84 -5.96
CA SER A 454 10.24 -1.33 -5.34
C SER A 454 8.96 -2.00 -5.86
N GLY A 455 9.02 -2.75 -6.95
CA GLY A 455 7.84 -3.51 -7.32
C GLY A 455 7.74 -3.98 -8.77
N VAL A 456 6.68 -4.75 -9.00
CA VAL A 456 6.29 -5.30 -10.30
C VAL A 456 4.79 -5.17 -10.46
N GLY A 457 4.34 -4.67 -11.60
CA GLY A 457 2.92 -4.38 -11.86
C GLY A 457 2.51 -3.01 -11.34
N ARG A 458 1.21 -2.75 -11.35
CA ARG A 458 0.61 -1.50 -10.84
C ARG A 458 -0.68 -1.80 -10.10
N GLU A 459 -0.91 -1.09 -9.03
CA GLU A 459 -2.23 -0.96 -8.39
C GLU A 459 -2.93 0.29 -8.91
N ASN A 460 -4.24 0.36 -8.71
CA ASN A 460 -5.10 1.45 -9.16
C ASN A 460 -5.14 1.69 -10.67
N SER A 461 -5.93 2.64 -11.09
CA SER A 461 -6.23 3.01 -12.48
C SER A 461 -6.65 1.81 -13.35
N LYS A 462 -6.84 2.06 -14.64
CA LYS A 462 -7.06 1.01 -15.63
C LYS A 462 -5.89 0.03 -15.75
N ALA A 463 -4.68 0.45 -15.34
CA ALA A 463 -3.50 -0.40 -15.38
C ALA A 463 -3.65 -1.67 -14.53
N ALA A 464 -4.34 -1.59 -13.39
CA ALA A 464 -4.57 -2.76 -12.53
C ALA A 464 -5.38 -3.87 -13.22
N ILE A 465 -6.24 -3.54 -14.20
CA ILE A 465 -7.03 -4.53 -14.96
C ILE A 465 -6.11 -5.51 -15.71
N GLU A 466 -4.98 -5.04 -16.23
CA GLU A 466 -3.98 -5.87 -16.90
C GLU A 466 -3.39 -6.94 -15.95
N HIS A 467 -3.29 -6.60 -14.68
CA HIS A 467 -2.70 -7.47 -13.65
C HIS A 467 -3.72 -8.42 -12.99
N PHE A 468 -5.03 -8.18 -13.17
CA PHE A 468 -6.10 -9.01 -12.61
C PHE A 468 -6.95 -9.72 -13.67
N SER A 469 -6.56 -9.64 -14.95
CA SER A 469 -7.20 -10.33 -16.06
C SER A 469 -6.16 -10.85 -17.04
N GLN A 470 -6.57 -11.74 -17.94
CA GLN A 470 -5.72 -12.23 -19.00
C GLN A 470 -6.49 -12.24 -20.32
N LEU A 471 -5.78 -12.06 -21.43
CA LEU A 471 -6.38 -12.09 -22.76
C LEU A 471 -6.56 -13.53 -23.23
N LYS A 472 -7.73 -13.81 -23.81
CA LYS A 472 -8.00 -15.00 -24.60
C LYS A 472 -8.35 -14.57 -26.02
N THR A 473 -7.61 -15.08 -27.01
CA THR A 473 -7.86 -14.83 -28.42
C THR A 473 -8.73 -15.93 -28.98
N VAL A 474 -9.71 -15.54 -29.81
CA VAL A 474 -10.54 -16.44 -30.60
C VAL A 474 -10.37 -16.04 -32.06
N TYR A 475 -9.83 -16.93 -32.86
CA TYR A 475 -9.70 -16.75 -34.31
C TYR A 475 -10.92 -17.38 -35.00
N VAL A 476 -11.52 -16.66 -35.94
CA VAL A 476 -12.68 -17.13 -36.71
C VAL A 476 -12.29 -17.19 -38.21
N ARG A 477 -12.24 -18.39 -38.72
CA ARG A 477 -12.06 -18.65 -40.16
C ARG A 477 -13.41 -18.67 -40.87
N MET A 478 -13.57 -17.87 -41.90
CA MET A 478 -14.81 -17.81 -42.70
C MET A 478 -14.83 -18.78 -43.87
N GLY A 479 -13.64 -19.25 -44.29
CA GLY A 479 -13.50 -20.23 -45.38
C GLY A 479 -13.10 -21.62 -44.86
N ASN A 480 -12.87 -22.54 -45.82
CA ASN A 480 -12.36 -23.89 -45.55
C ASN A 480 -10.92 -23.80 -44.99
N VAL A 481 -10.57 -24.76 -44.15
CA VAL A 481 -9.18 -24.97 -43.75
C VAL A 481 -8.45 -25.70 -44.86
N ASP A 482 -7.53 -25.02 -45.51
CA ASP A 482 -6.64 -25.64 -46.51
C ASP A 482 -5.47 -26.28 -45.75
N SER A 483 -5.46 -27.63 -45.75
CA SER A 483 -4.44 -28.40 -45.03
C SER A 483 -3.54 -29.13 -46.01
N PRO A 484 -2.22 -29.08 -45.86
CA PRO A 484 -1.29 -29.84 -46.69
C PRO A 484 -1.23 -31.34 -46.35
N TYR A 485 -2.01 -31.81 -45.38
CA TYR A 485 -2.06 -33.19 -44.89
C TYR A 485 -3.35 -33.89 -45.32
#